data_06c51e3e0a3b30aefaef25c775b96e33
#
_entry.id   06c51e3e0a3b30aefaef25c775b96e33
#
_cell.length_a   1.000
_cell.length_b   1.000
_cell.length_c   1.000
_cell.angle_alpha   90.00
_cell.angle_beta   90.00
_cell.angle_gamma   90.00
#
_symmetry.space_group_name_H-M   'P 1'
#
loop_
_entity.id
_entity.type
_entity.pdbx_description
1 polymer ?
#
loop_
_entity_poly.entity_id
_entity_poly.type
_entity_poly.pdbx_seq_one_letter_code
_entity_poly.pdbx_strand_id
1 'polypeptide(L)'
;DTYWIKAYKNGSLLNNPFDLNIAYDAGFSAGGNIDGVVFIQPIQDAVTPLNEELDAIEPYIIGDSLYVELHAITNEAFYFLQEVQIQTQRDGGFDEIFAEPLENVSSNIVDQTPDENNKVIGFFNVSSVSGRGRKLEE
;
A
#
# COMPACT_ATOMS: atom_id res chain seq x y z
N ASP A 1 2.51 2.98 14.90
CA ASP A 1 2.78 3.79 13.71
C ASP A 1 2.24 3.08 12.46
N THR A 2 1.99 3.83 11.41
CA THR A 2 1.44 3.35 10.14
C THR A 2 2.36 3.70 8.99
N TYR A 3 2.48 2.80 8.02
CA TYR A 3 3.44 2.91 6.94
C TYR A 3 2.81 2.58 5.59
N TRP A 4 3.28 3.26 4.55
CA TRP A 4 3.08 2.89 3.16
C TRP A 4 4.44 2.54 2.53
N ILE A 5 4.56 1.35 1.99
CA ILE A 5 5.80 0.79 1.45
C ILE A 5 5.73 0.82 -0.07
N LYS A 6 6.75 1.38 -0.70
CA LYS A 6 6.92 1.43 -2.15
C LYS A 6 8.23 0.78 -2.54
N ALA A 7 8.21 -0.05 -3.56
CA ALA A 7 9.41 -0.65 -4.12
C ALA A 7 9.57 -0.28 -5.59
N TYR A 8 10.81 -0.11 -6.01
CA TYR A 8 11.17 0.28 -7.37
C TYR A 8 12.21 -0.70 -7.90
N LYS A 9 11.96 -1.24 -9.09
CA LYS A 9 12.90 -2.05 -9.83
C LYS A 9 13.43 -1.24 -11.00
N ASN A 10 14.74 -1.06 -11.09
CA ASN A 10 15.40 -0.29 -12.16
C ASN A 10 14.83 1.14 -12.31
N GLY A 11 14.40 1.75 -11.21
CA GLY A 11 13.77 3.07 -11.17
C GLY A 11 12.27 3.10 -11.49
N SER A 12 11.68 1.98 -11.88
CA SER A 12 10.24 1.85 -12.11
C SER A 12 9.53 1.36 -10.84
N LEU A 13 8.44 2.02 -10.46
CA LEU A 13 7.63 1.60 -9.32
C LEU A 13 7.01 0.23 -9.60
N LEU A 14 7.25 -0.71 -8.70
CA LEU A 14 6.53 -1.98 -8.66
C LEU A 14 5.16 -1.71 -8.05
N ASN A 15 4.21 -1.44 -8.88
CA ASN A 15 2.86 -1.10 -8.44
C ASN A 15 1.87 -2.02 -9.13
N ASN A 16 1.33 -2.95 -8.36
CA ASN A 16 0.06 -3.53 -8.72
C ASN A 16 -1.02 -2.58 -8.19
N PRO A 17 -1.91 -2.00 -9.04
CA PRO A 17 -2.94 -1.08 -8.59
C PRO A 17 -3.86 -1.65 -7.51
N PHE A 18 -3.93 -2.98 -7.41
CA PHE A 18 -4.73 -3.70 -6.42
C PHE A 18 -4.00 -3.92 -5.09
N ASP A 19 -2.66 -3.79 -5.05
CA ASP A 19 -1.84 -4.07 -3.88
C ASP A 19 -1.19 -2.79 -3.33
N LEU A 20 -1.92 -2.10 -2.49
CA LEU A 20 -1.33 -1.04 -1.68
C LEU A 20 -0.63 -1.67 -0.48
N ASN A 21 0.70 -1.67 -0.48
CA ASN A 21 1.50 -2.24 0.60
C ASN A 21 1.50 -1.31 1.81
N ILE A 22 0.48 -1.41 2.63
CA ILE A 22 0.32 -0.65 3.86
C ILE A 22 0.57 -1.57 5.07
N ALA A 23 1.19 -1.03 6.09
CA ALA A 23 1.51 -1.76 7.31
C ALA A 23 1.13 -0.97 8.56
N TYR A 24 0.65 -1.67 9.57
CA TYR A 24 0.34 -1.13 10.88
C TYR A 24 1.23 -1.78 11.94
N ASP A 25 1.90 -0.93 12.73
CA ASP A 25 2.92 -1.34 13.72
C ASP A 25 2.32 -2.02 14.97
N ALA A 26 1.01 -2.03 15.14
CA ALA A 26 0.36 -2.68 16.28
C ALA A 26 0.51 -4.21 16.31
N GLY A 27 0.96 -4.83 15.21
CA GLY A 27 1.38 -6.23 15.19
C GLY A 27 2.67 -6.48 16.00
N PHE A 28 3.37 -5.41 16.39
CA PHE A 28 4.62 -5.43 17.16
C PHE A 28 4.42 -4.90 18.58
N SER A 29 3.30 -5.21 19.23
CA SER A 29 3.09 -4.81 20.60
C SER A 29 4.17 -5.43 21.49
N ALA A 30 4.90 -4.59 22.20
CA ALA A 30 5.86 -5.00 23.22
C ALA A 30 5.16 -5.91 24.23
N GLY A 31 5.63 -7.17 24.34
CA GLY A 31 5.04 -8.18 25.23
C GLY A 31 4.31 -9.32 24.52
N GLY A 32 4.17 -9.30 23.20
CA GLY A 32 3.81 -10.49 22.43
C GLY A 32 5.01 -11.46 22.33
N ASN A 33 4.75 -12.76 22.21
CA ASN A 33 5.79 -13.79 21.99
C ASN A 33 6.52 -13.67 20.63
N ILE A 34 6.43 -12.51 19.99
CA ILE A 34 7.05 -12.15 18.71
C ILE A 34 8.21 -11.16 18.89
N ASP A 35 8.60 -10.87 20.13
CA ASP A 35 9.76 -10.02 20.39
C ASP A 35 11.02 -10.66 19.79
N GLY A 36 11.71 -9.88 18.94
CA GLY A 36 12.87 -10.34 18.18
C GLY A 36 12.58 -11.05 16.85
N VAL A 37 11.32 -11.25 16.49
CA VAL A 37 10.94 -11.73 15.15
C VAL A 37 10.97 -10.56 14.18
N VAL A 38 11.79 -10.65 13.13
CA VAL A 38 11.81 -9.67 12.04
C VAL A 38 10.61 -9.95 11.12
N PHE A 39 9.58 -9.12 11.25
CA PHE A 39 8.40 -9.20 10.38
C PHE A 39 8.61 -8.32 9.14
N ILE A 40 9.02 -8.92 8.04
CA ILE A 40 9.31 -8.23 6.79
C ILE A 40 8.25 -8.47 5.70
N GLN A 41 7.15 -9.16 6.02
CA GLN A 41 6.13 -9.56 5.06
C GLN A 41 5.66 -8.39 4.17
N PRO A 42 5.26 -7.21 4.70
CA PRO A 42 4.82 -6.10 3.84
C PRO A 42 5.92 -5.56 2.91
N ILE A 43 7.19 -5.64 3.33
CA ILE A 43 8.33 -5.26 2.48
C ILE A 43 8.54 -6.32 1.41
N GLN A 44 8.43 -7.59 1.75
CA GLN A 44 8.55 -8.70 0.82
C GLN A 44 7.48 -8.63 -0.26
N ASP A 45 6.24 -8.38 0.11
CA ASP A 45 5.11 -8.25 -0.83
C ASP A 45 5.32 -7.06 -1.78
N ALA A 46 5.85 -5.94 -1.28
CA ALA A 46 6.19 -4.78 -2.11
C ALA A 46 7.33 -5.06 -3.09
N VAL A 47 8.33 -5.86 -2.67
CA VAL A 47 9.54 -6.16 -3.47
C VAL A 47 9.28 -7.26 -4.49
N THR A 48 8.47 -8.25 -4.12
CA THR A 48 8.15 -9.40 -4.99
C THR A 48 6.63 -9.56 -5.10
N PRO A 49 5.98 -8.69 -5.87
CA PRO A 49 4.56 -8.84 -6.11
C PRO A 49 4.29 -10.16 -6.84
N LEU A 50 3.32 -10.91 -6.32
CA LEU A 50 2.94 -12.21 -6.85
C LEU A 50 1.64 -12.09 -7.64
N ASN A 51 1.50 -12.93 -8.68
CA ASN A 51 0.23 -13.12 -9.38
C ASN A 51 -0.68 -14.11 -8.61
N GLU A 52 -1.87 -14.37 -9.14
CA GLU A 52 -2.84 -15.31 -8.54
C GLU A 52 -2.28 -16.74 -8.42
N GLU A 53 -1.29 -17.11 -9.23
CA GLU A 53 -0.64 -18.43 -9.24
C GLU A 53 0.57 -18.48 -8.27
N LEU A 54 0.81 -17.41 -7.51
CA LEU A 54 1.94 -17.22 -6.58
C LEU A 54 3.31 -17.16 -7.27
N ASP A 55 3.34 -16.83 -8.55
CA ASP A 55 4.56 -16.56 -9.30
C ASP A 55 4.91 -15.07 -9.23
N ALA A 56 6.21 -14.75 -9.16
CA ALA A 56 6.68 -13.37 -9.20
C ALA A 56 6.32 -12.72 -10.55
N ILE A 57 5.60 -11.61 -10.50
CA ILE A 57 5.18 -10.86 -11.71
C ILE A 57 6.41 -10.37 -12.47
N GLU A 58 7.42 -9.90 -11.75
CA GLU A 58 8.68 -9.43 -12.31
C GLU A 58 9.88 -10.04 -11.59
N PRO A 59 10.34 -11.25 -11.98
CA PRO A 59 11.49 -11.87 -11.34
C PRO A 59 12.77 -11.03 -11.50
N TYR A 60 13.60 -11.03 -10.48
CA TYR A 60 14.88 -10.31 -10.48
C TYR A 60 15.96 -11.09 -11.18
N ILE A 61 16.82 -10.37 -11.91
CA ILE A 61 18.03 -10.89 -12.54
C ILE A 61 19.27 -10.13 -12.02
N ILE A 62 20.45 -10.73 -12.16
CA ILE A 62 21.73 -10.06 -11.83
C ILE A 62 21.85 -8.78 -12.66
N GLY A 63 22.22 -7.69 -12.00
CA GLY A 63 22.31 -6.37 -12.58
C GLY A 63 21.11 -5.47 -12.33
N ASP A 64 19.97 -6.03 -11.91
CA ASP A 64 18.82 -5.22 -11.50
C ASP A 64 19.14 -4.41 -10.24
N SER A 65 18.53 -3.24 -10.14
CA SER A 65 18.53 -2.41 -8.95
C SER A 65 17.17 -2.44 -8.26
N LEU A 66 17.20 -2.61 -6.95
CA LEU A 66 16.04 -2.51 -6.09
C LEU A 66 16.17 -1.28 -5.19
N TYR A 67 15.12 -0.49 -5.08
CA TYR A 67 15.02 0.60 -4.12
C TYR A 67 13.67 0.52 -3.40
N VAL A 68 13.70 0.62 -2.08
CA VAL A 68 12.49 0.56 -1.24
C VAL A 68 12.37 1.86 -0.46
N GLU A 69 11.18 2.42 -0.45
CA GLU A 69 10.78 3.56 0.37
C GLU A 69 9.79 3.13 1.45
N LEU A 70 10.02 3.61 2.65
CA LEU A 70 9.13 3.50 3.79
C LEU A 70 8.59 4.90 4.10
N HIS A 71 7.31 5.11 3.87
CA HIS A 71 6.60 6.34 4.16
C HIS A 71 5.89 6.20 5.50
N ALA A 72 6.29 6.96 6.54
CA ALA A 72 5.52 7.03 7.77
C ALA A 72 4.32 7.96 7.53
N ILE A 73 3.12 7.40 7.54
CA ILE A 73 1.87 8.09 7.23
C ILE A 73 1.01 8.25 8.48
N THR A 74 0.02 9.14 8.44
CA THR A 74 -0.94 9.27 9.53
C THR A 74 -1.93 8.10 9.53
N ASN A 75 -2.60 7.87 10.65
CA ASN A 75 -3.64 6.85 10.74
C ASN A 75 -4.79 7.15 9.77
N GLU A 76 -5.15 8.41 9.58
CA GLU A 76 -6.18 8.82 8.63
C GLU A 76 -5.77 8.48 7.19
N ALA A 77 -4.50 8.71 6.84
CA ALA A 77 -3.97 8.33 5.51
C ALA A 77 -3.94 6.81 5.35
N PHE A 78 -3.63 6.06 6.41
CA PHE A 78 -3.66 4.60 6.40
C PHE A 78 -5.09 4.09 6.13
N TYR A 79 -6.09 4.59 6.84
CA TYR A 79 -7.48 4.19 6.63
C TYR A 79 -7.98 4.59 5.24
N PHE A 80 -7.62 5.77 4.75
CA PHE A 80 -7.93 6.18 3.38
C PHE A 80 -7.38 5.18 2.34
N LEU A 81 -6.10 4.79 2.46
CA LEU A 81 -5.48 3.83 1.55
C LEU A 81 -6.11 2.44 1.68
N GLN A 82 -6.52 2.04 2.89
CA GLN A 82 -7.24 0.79 3.12
C GLN A 82 -8.62 0.80 2.45
N GLU A 83 -9.36 1.91 2.53
CA GLU A 83 -10.64 2.08 1.82
C GLU A 83 -10.44 2.01 0.30
N VAL A 84 -9.39 2.65 -0.24
CA VAL A 84 -9.02 2.55 -1.66
C VAL A 84 -8.74 1.10 -2.03
N GLN A 85 -7.95 0.39 -1.25
CA GLN A 85 -7.61 -1.02 -1.48
C GLN A 85 -8.87 -1.90 -1.53
N ILE A 86 -9.76 -1.76 -0.55
CA ILE A 86 -11.03 -2.50 -0.50
C ILE A 86 -11.88 -2.22 -1.75
N GLN A 87 -11.90 -0.97 -2.24
CA GLN A 87 -12.69 -0.61 -3.42
C GLN A 87 -12.09 -1.12 -4.72
N THR A 88 -10.76 -1.17 -4.81
CA THR A 88 -10.06 -1.63 -6.03
C THR A 88 -9.93 -3.15 -6.13
N GLN A 89 -10.04 -3.87 -5.01
CA GLN A 89 -9.98 -5.34 -4.98
C GLN A 89 -11.32 -6.02 -5.27
N ARG A 90 -12.35 -5.28 -5.66
CA ARG A 90 -13.64 -5.85 -6.01
C ARG A 90 -13.59 -6.54 -7.37
N ASP A 91 -13.83 -7.83 -7.37
CA ASP A 91 -13.80 -8.68 -8.57
C ASP A 91 -14.99 -8.47 -9.52
N GLY A 92 -16.02 -7.71 -9.09
CA GLY A 92 -17.28 -7.55 -9.85
C GLY A 92 -18.04 -8.88 -10.04
N GLY A 93 -17.76 -9.87 -9.18
CA GLY A 93 -18.36 -11.18 -9.24
C GLY A 93 -19.82 -11.24 -8.80
N PHE A 94 -20.43 -12.40 -8.96
CA PHE A 94 -21.84 -12.62 -8.60
C PHE A 94 -22.13 -12.35 -7.12
N ASP A 95 -21.15 -12.58 -6.26
CA ASP A 95 -21.25 -12.35 -4.81
C ASP A 95 -21.35 -10.87 -4.45
N GLU A 96 -20.85 -9.98 -5.30
CA GLU A 96 -20.93 -8.53 -5.10
C GLU A 96 -22.32 -7.93 -5.32
N ILE A 97 -23.19 -8.64 -6.03
CA ILE A 97 -24.59 -8.19 -6.22
C ILE A 97 -25.33 -8.10 -4.87
N PHE A 98 -24.88 -8.88 -3.90
CA PHE A 98 -25.45 -8.93 -2.54
C PHE A 98 -24.60 -8.19 -1.51
N ALA A 99 -23.44 -7.65 -1.90
CA ALA A 99 -22.61 -6.88 -1.00
C ALA A 99 -23.24 -5.50 -0.72
N GLU A 100 -23.12 -5.03 0.51
CA GLU A 100 -23.54 -3.66 0.81
C GLU A 100 -22.73 -2.68 -0.05
N PRO A 101 -23.36 -1.60 -0.56
CA PRO A 101 -22.66 -0.56 -1.27
C PRO A 101 -21.59 0.02 -0.33
N LEU A 102 -20.32 0.05 -0.80
CA LEU A 102 -19.28 0.74 -0.05
C LEU A 102 -19.57 2.23 -0.08
N GLU A 103 -19.41 2.87 1.07
CA GLU A 103 -19.35 4.32 1.14
C GLU A 103 -18.20 4.84 0.26
N ASN A 104 -18.31 6.08 -0.21
CA ASN A 104 -17.21 6.70 -0.93
C ASN A 104 -15.99 6.80 -0.02
N VAL A 105 -14.80 6.65 -0.61
CA VAL A 105 -13.53 6.84 0.11
C VAL A 105 -13.53 8.20 0.80
N SER A 106 -13.13 8.22 2.06
CA SER A 106 -13.06 9.43 2.87
C SER A 106 -12.09 10.45 2.26
N SER A 107 -12.38 11.74 2.39
CA SER A 107 -11.52 12.82 1.91
C SER A 107 -11.24 13.80 3.04
N ASN A 108 -9.99 14.26 3.15
CA ASN A 108 -9.64 15.37 4.05
C ASN A 108 -9.56 16.73 3.32
N ILE A 109 -9.98 16.77 2.06
CA ILE A 109 -10.05 17.98 1.25
C ILE A 109 -11.49 18.48 1.27
N VAL A 110 -11.67 19.76 1.56
CA VAL A 110 -12.98 20.41 1.63
C VAL A 110 -13.09 21.42 0.50
N ASP A 111 -14.17 21.33 -0.28
CA ASP A 111 -14.50 22.36 -1.25
C ASP A 111 -15.00 23.62 -0.50
N GLN A 112 -14.40 24.77 -0.82
CA GLN A 112 -14.83 26.06 -0.27
C GLN A 112 -15.91 26.74 -1.12
N THR A 113 -16.18 26.24 -2.31
CA THR A 113 -17.28 26.68 -3.17
C THR A 113 -18.42 25.66 -3.12
N PRO A 114 -19.46 25.87 -2.30
CA PRO A 114 -20.52 24.89 -2.16
C PRO A 114 -21.38 24.83 -3.42
N ASP A 115 -20.94 24.06 -4.40
CA ASP A 115 -21.75 23.57 -5.50
C ASP A 115 -22.13 22.13 -5.19
N GLU A 116 -23.40 21.83 -4.99
CA GLU A 116 -23.88 20.48 -4.62
C GLU A 116 -23.50 19.40 -5.65
N ASN A 117 -23.03 19.79 -6.82
CA ASN A 117 -22.59 18.89 -7.88
C ASN A 117 -21.08 18.62 -7.89
N ASN A 118 -20.28 19.37 -7.15
CA ASN A 118 -18.83 19.21 -7.09
C ASN A 118 -18.43 18.34 -5.88
N LYS A 119 -18.08 17.09 -6.14
CA LYS A 119 -17.46 16.23 -5.13
C LYS A 119 -15.95 16.36 -5.22
N VAL A 120 -15.32 16.85 -4.18
CA VAL A 120 -13.86 16.79 -4.04
C VAL A 120 -13.46 15.36 -3.70
N ILE A 121 -12.64 14.76 -4.54
CA ILE A 121 -12.12 13.40 -4.35
C ILE A 121 -10.61 13.50 -4.16
N GLY A 122 -10.11 12.87 -3.11
CA GLY A 122 -8.68 12.77 -2.85
C GLY A 122 -8.34 12.93 -1.38
N PHE A 123 -7.08 12.66 -1.07
CA PHE A 123 -6.55 12.76 0.29
C PHE A 123 -5.18 13.45 0.23
N PHE A 124 -5.02 14.51 1.01
CA PHE A 124 -3.74 15.18 1.16
C PHE A 124 -3.00 14.56 2.35
N ASN A 125 -1.80 14.05 2.10
CA ASN A 125 -0.93 13.49 3.13
C ASN A 125 0.50 14.01 2.98
N VAL A 126 1.14 14.27 4.11
CA VAL A 126 2.56 14.56 4.21
C VAL A 126 3.20 13.50 5.08
N SER A 127 4.22 12.85 4.57
CA SER A 127 4.91 11.75 5.26
C SER A 127 6.41 11.98 5.32
N SER A 128 7.06 11.50 6.39
CA SER A 128 8.50 11.31 6.36
C SER A 128 8.83 10.06 5.56
N VAL A 129 9.88 10.14 4.75
CA VAL A 129 10.31 9.05 3.88
C VAL A 129 11.71 8.61 4.24
N SER A 130 11.89 7.31 4.42
CA SER A 130 13.20 6.65 4.50
C SER A 130 13.32 5.64 3.38
N GLY A 131 14.44 5.63 2.68
CA GLY A 131 14.61 4.72 1.57
C GLY A 131 16.01 4.11 1.51
N ARG A 132 16.09 2.91 0.96
CA ARG A 132 17.34 2.21 0.72
C ARG A 132 17.28 1.41 -0.55
N GLY A 133 18.36 1.45 -1.33
CA GLY A 133 18.50 0.67 -2.56
C GLY A 133 19.74 -0.21 -2.57
N ARG A 134 19.68 -1.23 -3.41
CA ARG A 134 20.80 -2.12 -3.68
C ARG A 134 20.74 -2.58 -5.15
N LYS A 135 21.90 -2.75 -5.77
CA LYS A 135 22.05 -3.47 -7.03
C LYS A 135 22.31 -4.94 -6.74
N LEU A 136 21.69 -5.83 -7.49
CA LEU A 136 21.94 -7.27 -7.41
C LEU A 136 23.23 -7.58 -8.14
N GLU A 137 24.17 -8.15 -7.40
CA GLU A 137 25.48 -8.59 -7.86
C GLU A 137 25.59 -10.11 -7.68
N GLU A 138 26.56 -10.75 -8.37
CA GLU A 138 26.85 -12.17 -8.18
C GLU A 138 27.33 -12.47 -6.77
#